data_dfbb34198494ee4fad24bc529118d365
#
_entry.id   dfbb34198494ee4fad24bc529118d365
#
_cell.length_a   1.000
_cell.length_b   1.000
_cell.length_c   1.000
_cell.angle_alpha   90.00
_cell.angle_beta   90.00
_cell.angle_gamma   90.00
#
_symmetry.space_group_name_H-M   'P 1'
#
loop_
_entity.id
_entity.type
_entity.pdbx_description
1 polymer ?
#
loop_
_entity_poly.entity_id
_entity_poly.type
_entity_poly.pdbx_seq_one_letter_code
_entity_poly.pdbx_strand_id
1 'polypeptide(L)'
;MDQIRIAADSSCDLLTMDGVDFVSVPLTVRTAVEEFRDDAALDVDAMVTTLRGTKGRTFSACPNIADWESAFGESGDVLAFTITSSLSGSCSAALAAKKRCEEQNPSRRIFVVDTLSAGPEIALLIEKSAAELRSGKSFEEVCTAVQQYQRRTHLLFALESMHNLAQNGRISKLAATMAGVLGIRAVGQASEEGTLEMLGKCRGARKTQELLLSEMVRLGCRGGSIRIGHCRNAAFALELCTEIRRRFPGAEVKSYPLRGLCSYYAEHGGIMLGFAS
;
A
#
# COMPACT_ATOMS: atom_id res chain seq x y z
N MET A 1 -9.66 -4.92 -29.07
CA MET A 1 -9.62 -3.98 -27.93
C MET A 1 -8.17 -3.88 -27.52
N ASP A 2 -7.61 -2.68 -27.52
CA ASP A 2 -6.25 -2.49 -27.07
C ASP A 2 -6.15 -2.95 -25.60
N GLN A 3 -5.13 -3.74 -25.32
CA GLN A 3 -4.94 -4.31 -23.99
C GLN A 3 -4.58 -3.20 -23.01
N ILE A 4 -5.43 -2.99 -21.99
CA ILE A 4 -5.17 -2.02 -20.92
C ILE A 4 -4.29 -2.68 -19.87
N ARG A 5 -3.13 -2.10 -19.62
CA ARG A 5 -2.19 -2.54 -18.60
C ARG A 5 -2.47 -1.86 -17.26
N ILE A 6 -2.32 -2.59 -16.17
CA ILE A 6 -2.23 -2.03 -14.83
C ILE A 6 -0.77 -2.09 -14.39
N ALA A 7 -0.17 -0.92 -14.09
CA ALA A 7 1.15 -0.82 -13.48
C ALA A 7 1.01 -0.27 -12.07
N ALA A 8 1.70 -0.84 -11.08
CA ALA A 8 1.66 -0.32 -9.73
C ALA A 8 3.03 -0.43 -9.07
N ASP A 9 3.42 0.56 -8.27
CA ASP A 9 4.63 0.38 -7.49
C ASP A 9 4.43 -0.70 -6.40
N SER A 10 5.53 -1.29 -5.93
CA SER A 10 5.47 -2.47 -5.06
C SER A 10 4.87 -2.21 -3.68
N SER A 11 4.58 -0.94 -3.34
CA SER A 11 3.82 -0.61 -2.13
C SER A 11 2.38 -1.12 -2.16
N CYS A 12 1.88 -1.60 -3.30
CA CYS A 12 0.58 -2.25 -3.41
C CYS A 12 0.54 -3.68 -2.82
N ASP A 13 1.70 -4.24 -2.47
CA ASP A 13 1.88 -5.62 -1.98
C ASP A 13 1.42 -6.72 -2.95
N LEU A 14 1.23 -6.41 -4.22
CA LEU A 14 0.83 -7.36 -5.27
C LEU A 14 1.98 -7.61 -6.25
N LEU A 15 2.17 -8.88 -6.65
CA LEU A 15 3.11 -9.27 -7.70
C LEU A 15 2.41 -9.60 -9.02
N THR A 16 1.19 -10.08 -8.92
CA THR A 16 0.35 -10.48 -10.06
C THR A 16 -1.10 -10.12 -9.81
N MET A 17 -1.88 -10.03 -10.89
CA MET A 17 -3.34 -9.89 -10.83
C MET A 17 -3.98 -10.75 -11.91
N ASP A 18 -4.86 -11.65 -11.49
CA ASP A 18 -5.50 -12.60 -12.41
C ASP A 18 -6.39 -11.89 -13.45
N GLY A 19 -6.24 -12.33 -14.71
CA GLY A 19 -7.11 -11.90 -15.80
C GLY A 19 -6.89 -10.47 -16.32
N VAL A 20 -5.76 -9.85 -15.97
CA VAL A 20 -5.32 -8.53 -16.48
C VAL A 20 -3.81 -8.52 -16.71
N ASP A 21 -3.35 -7.66 -17.60
CA ASP A 21 -1.92 -7.37 -17.75
C ASP A 21 -1.46 -6.47 -16.60
N PHE A 22 -0.79 -7.09 -15.61
CA PHE A 22 -0.33 -6.41 -14.39
C PHE A 22 1.18 -6.42 -14.29
N VAL A 23 1.77 -5.25 -13.97
CA VAL A 23 3.21 -5.07 -13.76
C VAL A 23 3.46 -4.39 -12.42
N SER A 24 4.26 -5.02 -11.55
CA SER A 24 4.75 -4.41 -10.32
C SER A 24 6.06 -3.66 -10.58
N VAL A 25 6.14 -2.40 -10.14
CA VAL A 25 7.31 -1.51 -10.28
C VAL A 25 8.02 -1.44 -8.92
N PRO A 26 9.18 -2.10 -8.76
CA PRO A 26 9.75 -2.31 -7.43
C PRO A 26 10.35 -1.04 -6.83
N LEU A 27 9.99 -0.74 -5.58
CA LEU A 27 10.78 0.09 -4.70
C LEU A 27 11.96 -0.71 -4.16
N THR A 28 12.88 -0.01 -3.51
CA THR A 28 14.09 -0.64 -2.96
C THR A 28 14.28 -0.20 -1.51
N VAL A 29 14.62 -1.15 -0.63
CA VAL A 29 15.07 -0.89 0.74
C VAL A 29 16.58 -1.07 0.79
N ARG A 30 17.29 -0.18 1.49
CA ARG A 30 18.75 -0.17 1.53
C ARG A 30 19.28 -0.07 2.95
N THR A 31 20.34 -0.79 3.19
CA THR A 31 21.26 -0.61 4.32
C THR A 31 22.55 0.02 3.82
N ALA A 32 23.56 0.16 4.67
CA ALA A 32 24.89 0.61 4.25
C ALA A 32 25.61 -0.38 3.32
N VAL A 33 25.23 -1.66 3.35
CA VAL A 33 25.97 -2.75 2.68
C VAL A 33 25.10 -3.63 1.79
N GLU A 34 23.77 -3.51 1.86
CA GLU A 34 22.85 -4.41 1.17
C GLU A 34 21.64 -3.64 0.61
N GLU A 35 21.16 -4.11 -0.52
CA GLU A 35 20.00 -3.55 -1.20
C GLU A 35 18.95 -4.66 -1.41
N PHE A 36 17.71 -4.37 -1.06
CA PHE A 36 16.56 -5.26 -1.19
C PHE A 36 15.59 -4.64 -2.19
N ARG A 37 15.60 -5.14 -3.41
CA ARG A 37 14.62 -4.76 -4.44
C ARG A 37 13.31 -5.50 -4.17
N ASP A 38 12.21 -4.76 -4.06
CA ASP A 38 10.89 -5.31 -3.72
C ASP A 38 10.18 -5.90 -4.95
N ASP A 39 10.77 -6.94 -5.53
CA ASP A 39 10.24 -7.70 -6.66
C ASP A 39 9.93 -9.15 -6.26
N ALA A 40 9.60 -10.00 -7.24
CA ALA A 40 9.23 -11.39 -7.02
C ALA A 40 10.36 -12.26 -6.43
N ALA A 41 11.62 -11.85 -6.59
CA ALA A 41 12.77 -12.58 -6.08
C ALA A 41 13.08 -12.27 -4.61
N LEU A 42 12.47 -11.21 -4.03
CA LEU A 42 12.75 -10.81 -2.66
C LEU A 42 12.24 -11.81 -1.64
N ASP A 43 13.17 -12.34 -0.82
CA ASP A 43 12.83 -13.00 0.44
C ASP A 43 12.56 -11.93 1.52
N VAL A 44 11.28 -11.64 1.73
CA VAL A 44 10.83 -10.60 2.68
C VAL A 44 11.20 -10.97 4.11
N ASP A 45 11.16 -12.27 4.47
CA ASP A 45 11.51 -12.72 5.82
C ASP A 45 13.00 -12.57 6.10
N ALA A 46 13.85 -12.90 5.14
CA ALA A 46 15.28 -12.66 5.24
C ALA A 46 15.57 -11.15 5.37
N MET A 47 14.95 -10.31 4.53
CA MET A 47 15.08 -8.85 4.61
C MET A 47 14.68 -8.31 5.99
N VAL A 48 13.50 -8.65 6.50
CA VAL A 48 13.02 -8.19 7.83
C VAL A 48 13.97 -8.63 8.95
N THR A 49 14.53 -9.84 8.85
CA THR A 49 15.52 -10.35 9.83
C THR A 49 16.81 -9.54 9.78
N THR A 50 17.36 -9.31 8.60
CA THR A 50 18.56 -8.48 8.37
C THR A 50 18.37 -7.06 8.90
N LEU A 51 17.26 -6.41 8.53
CA LEU A 51 16.97 -5.04 8.94
C LEU A 51 16.84 -4.89 10.44
N ARG A 52 16.23 -5.87 11.14
CA ARG A 52 16.11 -5.88 12.60
C ARG A 52 17.46 -5.97 13.30
N GLY A 53 18.44 -6.64 12.69
CA GLY A 53 19.81 -6.76 13.19
C GLY A 53 20.73 -5.61 12.78
N THR A 54 20.31 -4.77 11.84
CA THR A 54 21.15 -3.72 11.24
C THR A 54 21.35 -2.58 12.23
N LYS A 55 22.63 -2.30 12.54
CA LYS A 55 23.03 -1.10 13.27
C LYS A 55 23.32 0.00 12.27
N GLY A 56 22.59 1.09 12.32
CA GLY A 56 22.80 2.22 11.43
C GLY A 56 21.54 2.63 10.66
N ARG A 57 21.75 3.57 9.75
CA ARG A 57 20.63 4.14 9.00
C ARG A 57 20.24 3.20 7.86
N THR A 58 18.95 2.96 7.74
CA THR A 58 18.31 2.30 6.60
C THR A 58 17.39 3.29 5.89
N PHE A 59 17.15 3.11 4.61
CA PHE A 59 16.31 4.01 3.81
C PHE A 59 15.64 3.26 2.65
N SER A 60 14.62 3.87 2.08
CA SER A 60 13.99 3.38 0.86
C SER A 60 14.21 4.33 -0.31
N ALA A 61 14.19 3.78 -1.52
CA ALA A 61 14.22 4.51 -2.78
C ALA A 61 12.99 4.14 -3.61
N CYS A 62 12.35 5.14 -4.22
CA CYS A 62 11.27 4.91 -5.18
C CYS A 62 11.82 4.46 -6.55
N PRO A 63 10.98 3.86 -7.41
CA PRO A 63 11.33 3.60 -8.80
C PRO A 63 11.71 4.91 -9.51
N ASN A 64 12.66 4.82 -10.42
CA ASN A 64 13.04 5.95 -11.25
C ASN A 64 12.14 6.05 -12.50
N ILE A 65 12.34 7.10 -13.32
CA ILE A 65 11.54 7.33 -14.54
C ILE A 65 11.66 6.16 -15.51
N ALA A 66 12.85 5.61 -15.71
CA ALA A 66 13.05 4.50 -16.64
C ALA A 66 12.39 3.19 -16.16
N ASP A 67 12.33 2.94 -14.84
CA ASP A 67 11.57 1.82 -14.28
C ASP A 67 10.08 1.93 -14.65
N TRP A 68 9.50 3.14 -14.55
CA TRP A 68 8.11 3.40 -14.93
C TRP A 68 7.89 3.33 -16.44
N GLU A 69 8.79 3.90 -17.28
CA GLU A 69 8.73 3.78 -18.74
C GLU A 69 8.73 2.30 -19.17
N SER A 70 9.61 1.50 -18.59
CA SER A 70 9.66 0.05 -18.83
C SER A 70 8.35 -0.65 -18.43
N ALA A 71 7.79 -0.29 -17.27
CA ALA A 71 6.53 -0.86 -16.80
C ALA A 71 5.33 -0.45 -17.66
N PHE A 72 5.31 0.76 -18.18
CA PHE A 72 4.29 1.20 -19.12
C PHE A 72 4.36 0.46 -20.46
N GLY A 73 5.55 -0.02 -20.85
CA GLY A 73 5.77 -0.69 -22.13
C GLY A 73 5.71 0.26 -23.33
N GLU A 74 5.66 -0.31 -24.53
CA GLU A 74 5.79 0.48 -25.77
C GLU A 74 4.43 0.90 -26.36
N SER A 75 3.35 0.21 -26.04
CA SER A 75 2.02 0.44 -26.61
C SER A 75 0.89 0.15 -25.64
N GLY A 76 -0.33 0.55 -26.01
CA GLY A 76 -1.54 0.34 -25.22
C GLY A 76 -1.76 1.42 -24.15
N ASP A 77 -2.96 1.37 -23.55
CA ASP A 77 -3.36 2.25 -22.46
C ASP A 77 -2.86 1.71 -21.11
N VAL A 78 -2.58 2.60 -20.18
CA VAL A 78 -2.03 2.23 -18.86
C VAL A 78 -2.76 2.91 -17.72
N LEU A 79 -3.18 2.11 -16.74
CA LEU A 79 -3.58 2.58 -15.41
C LEU A 79 -2.39 2.38 -14.46
N ALA A 80 -1.84 3.47 -13.92
CA ALA A 80 -0.69 3.42 -13.03
C ALA A 80 -1.09 3.82 -11.61
N PHE A 81 -0.68 3.03 -10.61
CA PHE A 81 -0.97 3.27 -9.19
C PHE A 81 0.34 3.48 -8.43
N THR A 82 0.41 4.56 -7.67
CA THR A 82 1.58 4.87 -6.86
C THR A 82 1.22 5.01 -5.40
N ILE A 83 2.15 4.68 -4.53
CA ILE A 83 2.10 5.14 -3.13
C ILE A 83 1.88 6.65 -3.11
N THR A 84 1.28 7.14 -2.01
CA THR A 84 1.05 8.58 -1.81
C THR A 84 2.28 9.43 -2.13
N SER A 85 2.06 10.50 -2.90
CA SER A 85 3.10 11.49 -3.23
C SER A 85 3.60 12.25 -1.99
N SER A 86 2.81 12.29 -0.92
CA SER A 86 3.20 12.91 0.35
C SER A 86 4.34 12.17 1.08
N LEU A 87 4.57 10.88 0.76
CA LEU A 87 5.59 10.05 1.41
C LEU A 87 6.70 9.56 0.46
N SER A 88 6.49 9.64 -0.88
CA SER A 88 7.39 9.07 -1.86
C SER A 88 7.46 9.86 -3.17
N GLY A 89 8.61 9.85 -3.83
CA GLY A 89 8.77 10.40 -5.18
C GLY A 89 8.22 9.53 -6.32
N SER A 90 7.62 8.37 -6.02
CA SER A 90 7.13 7.40 -7.01
C SER A 90 6.12 8.03 -7.96
N CYS A 91 5.14 8.78 -7.46
CA CYS A 91 4.13 9.47 -8.26
C CYS A 91 4.78 10.48 -9.24
N SER A 92 5.72 11.28 -8.76
CA SER A 92 6.44 12.25 -9.61
C SER A 92 7.23 11.56 -10.71
N ALA A 93 7.87 10.41 -10.41
CA ALA A 93 8.59 9.62 -11.41
C ALA A 93 7.63 9.02 -12.46
N ALA A 94 6.48 8.49 -12.03
CA ALA A 94 5.44 7.94 -12.91
C ALA A 94 4.85 9.03 -13.83
N LEU A 95 4.59 10.23 -13.30
CA LEU A 95 4.10 11.37 -14.11
C LEU A 95 5.13 11.83 -15.13
N ALA A 96 6.42 11.85 -14.78
CA ALA A 96 7.48 12.17 -15.72
C ALA A 96 7.63 11.11 -16.83
N ALA A 97 7.53 9.82 -16.47
CA ALA A 97 7.51 8.71 -17.43
C ALA A 97 6.29 8.80 -18.36
N LYS A 98 5.09 9.05 -17.82
CA LYS A 98 3.88 9.31 -18.60
C LYS A 98 4.12 10.36 -19.66
N LYS A 99 4.61 11.55 -19.27
CA LYS A 99 4.87 12.65 -20.19
C LYS A 99 5.76 12.22 -21.36
N ARG A 100 6.87 11.51 -21.07
CA ARG A 100 7.81 11.03 -22.12
C ARG A 100 7.14 10.01 -23.05
N CYS A 101 6.40 9.05 -22.49
CA CYS A 101 5.71 8.04 -23.28
C CYS A 101 4.64 8.65 -24.22
N GLU A 102 3.86 9.63 -23.73
CA GLU A 102 2.82 10.30 -24.50
C GLU A 102 3.43 11.27 -25.54
N GLU A 103 4.59 11.90 -25.28
CA GLU A 103 5.35 12.67 -26.26
C GLU A 103 5.88 11.80 -27.42
N GLN A 104 6.31 10.56 -27.11
CA GLN A 104 6.78 9.59 -28.12
C GLN A 104 5.62 8.98 -28.93
N ASN A 105 4.47 8.77 -28.30
CA ASN A 105 3.29 8.23 -28.92
C ASN A 105 2.02 8.97 -28.41
N PRO A 106 1.59 10.03 -29.10
CA PRO A 106 0.44 10.86 -28.69
C PRO A 106 -0.93 10.14 -28.68
N SER A 107 -1.02 8.94 -29.26
CA SER A 107 -2.26 8.14 -29.21
C SER A 107 -2.39 7.35 -27.90
N ARG A 108 -1.34 7.23 -27.10
CA ARG A 108 -1.36 6.51 -25.82
C ARG A 108 -2.06 7.33 -24.75
N ARG A 109 -2.74 6.61 -23.86
CA ARG A 109 -3.38 7.21 -22.70
C ARG A 109 -2.82 6.53 -21.45
N ILE A 110 -2.16 7.32 -20.63
CA ILE A 110 -1.59 6.84 -19.37
C ILE A 110 -2.26 7.62 -18.23
N PHE A 111 -2.97 6.93 -17.36
CA PHE A 111 -3.64 7.52 -16.22
C PHE A 111 -2.91 7.14 -14.95
N VAL A 112 -2.23 8.12 -14.33
CA VAL A 112 -1.50 7.93 -13.06
C VAL A 112 -2.40 8.33 -11.90
N VAL A 113 -2.57 7.42 -10.97
CA VAL A 113 -3.33 7.59 -9.72
C VAL A 113 -2.34 7.77 -8.58
N ASP A 114 -2.26 8.98 -8.03
CA ASP A 114 -1.73 9.17 -6.69
C ASP A 114 -2.77 8.61 -5.72
N THR A 115 -2.45 7.47 -5.10
CA THR A 115 -3.45 6.78 -4.28
C THR A 115 -3.71 7.44 -2.93
N LEU A 116 -2.87 8.41 -2.53
CA LEU A 116 -2.87 9.04 -1.21
C LEU A 116 -2.76 8.02 -0.06
N SER A 117 -2.26 6.82 -0.37
CA SER A 117 -2.23 5.68 0.54
C SER A 117 -1.03 4.76 0.30
N ALA A 118 -1.05 3.58 0.94
CA ALA A 118 -0.07 2.50 0.80
C ALA A 118 -0.71 1.13 1.08
N GLY A 119 -0.07 0.06 0.63
CA GLY A 119 -0.39 -1.31 0.99
C GLY A 119 -1.81 -1.75 0.63
N PRO A 120 -2.56 -2.28 1.61
CA PRO A 120 -3.87 -2.89 1.39
C PRO A 120 -4.91 -1.99 0.73
N GLU A 121 -4.86 -0.68 0.92
CA GLU A 121 -5.77 0.25 0.25
C GLU A 121 -5.46 0.36 -1.25
N ILE A 122 -4.18 0.38 -1.63
CA ILE A 122 -3.78 0.36 -3.04
C ILE A 122 -4.23 -0.95 -3.71
N ALA A 123 -4.09 -2.07 -3.01
CA ALA A 123 -4.56 -3.36 -3.51
C ALA A 123 -6.06 -3.34 -3.84
N LEU A 124 -6.89 -2.69 -3.01
CA LEU A 124 -8.33 -2.54 -3.29
C LEU A 124 -8.60 -1.72 -4.56
N LEU A 125 -7.84 -0.64 -4.81
CA LEU A 125 -7.96 0.17 -6.02
C LEU A 125 -7.61 -0.65 -7.28
N ILE A 126 -6.54 -1.45 -7.20
CA ILE A 126 -6.10 -2.32 -8.29
C ILE A 126 -7.13 -3.43 -8.54
N GLU A 127 -7.63 -4.08 -7.49
CA GLU A 127 -8.67 -5.11 -7.59
C GLU A 127 -9.95 -4.56 -8.21
N LYS A 128 -10.36 -3.34 -7.83
CA LYS A 128 -11.50 -2.64 -8.42
C LYS A 128 -11.26 -2.39 -9.90
N SER A 129 -10.10 -1.87 -10.28
CA SER A 129 -9.73 -1.62 -11.67
C SER A 129 -9.79 -2.90 -12.52
N ALA A 130 -9.19 -3.97 -12.01
CA ALA A 130 -9.19 -5.27 -12.67
C ALA A 130 -10.62 -5.82 -12.85
N ALA A 131 -11.50 -5.64 -11.87
CA ALA A 131 -12.90 -6.06 -11.97
C ALA A 131 -13.66 -5.26 -13.03
N GLU A 132 -13.44 -3.94 -13.11
CA GLU A 132 -14.05 -3.08 -14.12
C GLU A 132 -13.56 -3.43 -15.54
N LEU A 133 -12.25 -3.68 -15.72
CA LEU A 133 -11.69 -4.13 -16.99
C LEU A 133 -12.28 -5.48 -17.42
N ARG A 134 -12.36 -6.46 -16.51
CA ARG A 134 -12.98 -7.76 -16.81
C ARG A 134 -14.45 -7.66 -17.15
N SER A 135 -15.16 -6.62 -16.70
CA SER A 135 -16.55 -6.37 -17.08
C SER A 135 -16.70 -5.72 -18.46
N GLY A 136 -15.60 -5.44 -19.15
CA GLY A 136 -15.60 -4.88 -20.51
C GLY A 136 -15.74 -3.37 -20.58
N LYS A 137 -15.51 -2.64 -19.48
CA LYS A 137 -15.55 -1.17 -19.48
C LYS A 137 -14.39 -0.57 -20.26
N SER A 138 -14.65 0.59 -20.86
CA SER A 138 -13.65 1.41 -21.54
C SER A 138 -12.62 1.98 -20.55
N PHE A 139 -11.48 2.44 -21.09
CA PHE A 139 -10.43 3.07 -20.29
C PHE A 139 -10.95 4.25 -19.44
N GLU A 140 -11.74 5.13 -20.05
CA GLU A 140 -12.31 6.31 -19.38
C GLU A 140 -13.29 5.93 -18.26
N GLU A 141 -14.11 4.89 -18.50
CA GLU A 141 -15.05 4.39 -17.50
C GLU A 141 -14.32 3.79 -16.31
N VAL A 142 -13.22 3.06 -16.55
CA VAL A 142 -12.38 2.50 -15.47
C VAL A 142 -11.68 3.61 -14.70
N CYS A 143 -11.08 4.61 -15.37
CA CYS A 143 -10.48 5.78 -14.71
C CYS A 143 -11.48 6.48 -13.79
N THR A 144 -12.70 6.72 -14.30
CA THR A 144 -13.76 7.36 -13.52
C THR A 144 -14.18 6.51 -12.32
N ALA A 145 -14.36 5.21 -12.51
CA ALA A 145 -14.75 4.29 -11.44
C ALA A 145 -13.70 4.23 -10.33
N VAL A 146 -12.41 4.21 -10.71
CA VAL A 146 -11.28 4.21 -9.75
C VAL A 146 -11.24 5.50 -8.94
N GLN A 147 -11.36 6.67 -9.58
CA GLN A 147 -11.39 7.95 -8.88
C GLN A 147 -12.56 8.06 -7.89
N GLN A 148 -13.73 7.55 -8.27
CA GLN A 148 -14.90 7.52 -7.38
C GLN A 148 -14.70 6.55 -6.21
N TYR A 149 -14.08 5.40 -6.47
CA TYR A 149 -13.81 4.40 -5.44
C TYR A 149 -12.75 4.86 -4.46
N GLN A 150 -11.68 5.53 -4.92
CA GLN A 150 -10.61 6.09 -4.10
C GLN A 150 -11.13 7.04 -3.01
N ARG A 151 -12.16 7.83 -3.31
CA ARG A 151 -12.79 8.76 -2.33
C ARG A 151 -13.48 8.06 -1.17
N ARG A 152 -13.63 6.75 -1.27
CA ARG A 152 -14.36 5.90 -0.30
C ARG A 152 -13.44 4.85 0.33
N THR A 153 -12.20 4.75 -0.13
CA THR A 153 -11.23 3.83 0.47
C THR A 153 -10.50 4.48 1.62
N HIS A 154 -10.04 3.67 2.56
CA HIS A 154 -9.37 4.10 3.77
C HIS A 154 -8.27 3.12 4.15
N LEU A 155 -7.17 3.65 4.67
CA LEU A 155 -6.11 2.89 5.31
C LEU A 155 -6.08 3.17 6.81
N LEU A 156 -6.17 2.11 7.61
CA LEU A 156 -5.80 2.12 9.02
C LEU A 156 -4.53 1.32 9.23
N PHE A 157 -3.79 1.63 10.26
CA PHE A 157 -2.61 0.85 10.64
C PHE A 157 -2.48 0.73 12.16
N ALA A 158 -1.81 -0.35 12.60
CA ALA A 158 -1.43 -0.56 14.00
C ALA A 158 0.01 -1.05 14.04
N LEU A 159 0.93 -0.23 14.56
CA LEU A 159 2.37 -0.45 14.51
C LEU A 159 2.96 -0.58 15.92
N GLU A 160 3.82 -1.57 16.15
CA GLU A 160 4.59 -1.75 17.40
C GLU A 160 5.82 -0.84 17.42
N SER A 161 6.34 -0.49 16.25
CA SER A 161 7.44 0.46 16.05
C SER A 161 7.12 1.40 14.90
N MET A 162 7.62 2.60 14.95
CA MET A 162 7.60 3.59 13.86
C MET A 162 9.02 4.14 13.61
N HIS A 163 10.04 3.34 13.98
CA HIS A 163 11.43 3.75 13.89
C HIS A 163 11.83 4.10 12.45
N ASN A 164 11.52 3.23 11.50
CA ASN A 164 11.86 3.42 10.09
C ASN A 164 11.09 4.59 9.46
N LEU A 165 9.82 4.81 9.82
CA LEU A 165 9.05 5.96 9.40
C LEU A 165 9.69 7.28 9.87
N ALA A 166 10.09 7.34 11.14
CA ALA A 166 10.73 8.53 11.71
C ALA A 166 12.15 8.75 11.20
N GLN A 167 12.93 7.69 11.07
CA GLN A 167 14.32 7.76 10.59
C GLN A 167 14.37 8.31 9.15
N ASN A 168 13.36 8.01 8.36
CA ASN A 168 13.23 8.45 6.97
C ASN A 168 12.38 9.74 6.81
N GLY A 169 11.91 10.34 7.90
CA GLY A 169 11.17 11.61 7.87
C GLY A 169 9.74 11.50 7.32
N ARG A 170 9.12 10.31 7.37
CA ARG A 170 7.72 10.08 6.95
C ARG A 170 6.71 10.37 8.06
N ILE A 171 7.20 10.47 9.30
CA ILE A 171 6.44 10.99 10.45
C ILE A 171 7.36 11.88 11.29
N SER A 172 6.77 12.71 12.15
CA SER A 172 7.58 13.50 13.09
C SER A 172 8.28 12.62 14.12
N LYS A 173 9.47 13.00 14.54
CA LYS A 173 10.22 12.29 15.62
C LYS A 173 9.40 12.20 16.91
N LEU A 174 8.56 13.20 17.19
CA LEU A 174 7.70 13.21 18.36
C LEU A 174 6.63 12.12 18.27
N ALA A 175 6.02 11.93 17.09
CA ALA A 175 5.07 10.83 16.88
C ALA A 175 5.74 9.46 17.06
N ALA A 176 6.99 9.30 16.62
CA ALA A 176 7.74 8.05 16.72
C ALA A 176 8.11 7.66 18.17
N THR A 177 8.34 8.61 19.07
CA THR A 177 8.63 8.29 20.49
C THR A 177 7.44 7.65 21.20
N MET A 178 6.31 7.65 20.54
CA MET A 178 5.07 7.06 21.03
C MET A 178 4.99 5.54 20.80
N ALA A 179 5.80 4.97 19.89
CA ALA A 179 5.93 3.53 19.65
C ALA A 179 7.29 3.05 20.18
N GLY A 180 7.38 1.80 20.58
CA GLY A 180 8.62 1.22 21.11
C GLY A 180 8.56 0.82 22.59
N VAL A 181 7.44 1.06 23.25
CA VAL A 181 7.17 0.50 24.58
C VAL A 181 6.53 -0.88 24.41
N LEU A 182 7.11 -1.90 25.03
CA LEU A 182 6.66 -3.29 24.92
C LEU A 182 5.13 -3.42 25.13
N GLY A 183 4.46 -4.00 24.14
CA GLY A 183 3.01 -4.27 24.16
C GLY A 183 2.13 -3.04 23.89
N ILE A 184 2.71 -1.89 23.49
CA ILE A 184 1.95 -0.72 23.03
C ILE A 184 2.02 -0.63 21.51
N ARG A 185 0.85 -0.45 20.86
CA ARG A 185 0.73 -0.20 19.43
C ARG A 185 0.26 1.22 19.18
N ALA A 186 0.90 1.88 18.24
CA ALA A 186 0.44 3.11 17.67
C ALA A 186 -0.63 2.79 16.61
N VAL A 187 -1.83 3.33 16.76
CA VAL A 187 -2.91 3.18 15.77
C VAL A 187 -3.08 4.50 15.03
N GLY A 188 -3.23 4.44 13.71
CA GLY A 188 -3.37 5.61 12.87
C GLY A 188 -4.07 5.32 11.56
N GLN A 189 -4.15 6.33 10.72
CA GLN A 189 -4.78 6.30 9.39
C GLN A 189 -3.95 7.07 8.36
N ALA A 190 -4.20 6.81 7.07
CA ALA A 190 -3.83 7.76 6.03
C ALA A 190 -4.81 8.95 6.07
N SER A 191 -4.29 10.19 5.97
CA SER A 191 -5.12 11.39 5.86
C SER A 191 -5.65 11.56 4.43
N GLU A 192 -6.56 12.52 4.25
CA GLU A 192 -7.06 12.89 2.91
C GLU A 192 -5.94 13.46 2.02
N GLU A 193 -4.86 13.99 2.59
CA GLU A 193 -3.67 14.46 1.88
C GLU A 193 -2.60 13.36 1.69
N GLY A 194 -2.88 12.14 2.11
CA GLY A 194 -1.97 11.01 1.99
C GLY A 194 -0.80 11.02 2.98
N THR A 195 -0.89 11.78 4.08
CA THR A 195 0.05 11.72 5.20
C THR A 195 -0.40 10.69 6.24
N LEU A 196 0.48 10.37 7.21
CA LEU A 196 0.13 9.46 8.29
C LEU A 196 -0.32 10.23 9.52
N GLU A 197 -1.54 9.97 9.99
CA GLU A 197 -2.15 10.56 11.16
C GLU A 197 -2.31 9.56 12.30
N MET A 198 -1.97 10.00 13.51
CA MET A 198 -2.11 9.19 14.71
C MET A 198 -3.50 9.34 15.31
N LEU A 199 -4.19 8.22 15.50
CA LEU A 199 -5.51 8.16 16.15
C LEU A 199 -5.39 7.84 17.66
N GLY A 200 -4.38 7.05 18.04
CA GLY A 200 -4.20 6.71 19.44
C GLY A 200 -3.13 5.67 19.72
N LYS A 201 -3.05 5.28 20.99
CA LYS A 201 -2.18 4.22 21.48
C LYS A 201 -2.99 3.15 22.20
N CYS A 202 -2.69 1.90 21.92
CA CYS A 202 -3.36 0.78 22.54
C CYS A 202 -2.35 -0.16 23.20
N ARG A 203 -2.66 -0.60 24.41
CA ARG A 203 -1.91 -1.68 25.05
C ARG A 203 -2.64 -3.02 24.87
N GLY A 204 -1.95 -3.97 24.23
CA GLY A 204 -2.45 -5.31 23.98
C GLY A 204 -3.37 -5.44 22.75
N ALA A 205 -3.57 -6.68 22.31
CA ALA A 205 -4.28 -7.01 21.08
C ALA A 205 -5.75 -6.53 21.10
N ARG A 206 -6.48 -6.84 22.17
CA ARG A 206 -7.90 -6.54 22.30
C ARG A 206 -8.23 -5.06 22.12
N LYS A 207 -7.54 -4.16 22.83
CA LYS A 207 -7.78 -2.72 22.71
C LYS A 207 -7.40 -2.18 21.33
N THR A 208 -6.38 -2.78 20.69
CA THR A 208 -6.00 -2.44 19.31
C THR A 208 -7.12 -2.81 18.33
N GLN A 209 -7.68 -4.02 18.46
CA GLN A 209 -8.81 -4.47 17.63
C GLN A 209 -10.04 -3.60 17.84
N GLU A 210 -10.38 -3.30 19.10
CA GLU A 210 -11.54 -2.44 19.46
C GLU A 210 -11.40 -1.05 18.80
N LEU A 211 -10.20 -0.43 18.84
CA LEU A 211 -9.96 0.87 18.21
C LEU A 211 -10.06 0.77 16.67
N LEU A 212 -9.40 -0.21 16.05
CA LEU A 212 -9.48 -0.38 14.59
C LEU A 212 -10.92 -0.56 14.12
N LEU A 213 -11.70 -1.42 14.80
CA LEU A 213 -13.11 -1.64 14.45
C LEU A 213 -13.98 -0.40 14.67
N SER A 214 -13.72 0.37 15.73
CA SER A 214 -14.46 1.63 15.97
C SER A 214 -14.17 2.67 14.89
N GLU A 215 -12.91 2.77 14.45
CA GLU A 215 -12.52 3.66 13.35
C GLU A 215 -13.10 3.23 11.99
N MET A 216 -13.14 1.91 11.71
CA MET A 216 -13.84 1.40 10.52
C MET A 216 -15.31 1.84 10.51
N VAL A 217 -16.00 1.74 11.65
CA VAL A 217 -17.41 2.19 11.77
C VAL A 217 -17.51 3.71 11.60
N ARG A 218 -16.64 4.47 12.24
CA ARG A 218 -16.60 5.94 12.13
C ARG A 218 -16.39 6.40 10.68
N LEU A 219 -15.53 5.69 9.94
CA LEU A 219 -15.26 5.95 8.53
C LEU A 219 -16.32 5.36 7.57
N GLY A 220 -17.42 4.80 8.09
CA GLY A 220 -18.57 4.37 7.31
C GLY A 220 -18.46 2.96 6.71
N CYS A 221 -17.52 2.12 7.16
CA CYS A 221 -17.43 0.74 6.69
C CYS A 221 -18.74 -0.02 6.92
N ARG A 222 -19.24 -0.68 5.88
CA ARG A 222 -20.47 -1.51 5.92
C ARG A 222 -20.20 -2.96 5.51
N GLY A 223 -18.93 -3.33 5.34
CA GLY A 223 -18.50 -4.62 4.80
C GLY A 223 -17.89 -4.45 3.41
N GLY A 224 -18.10 -5.41 2.51
CA GLY A 224 -17.46 -5.44 1.20
C GLY A 224 -16.05 -6.01 1.28
N SER A 225 -15.16 -5.60 0.35
CA SER A 225 -13.79 -6.08 0.29
C SER A 225 -12.91 -5.37 1.33
N ILE A 226 -12.26 -6.16 2.18
CA ILE A 226 -11.36 -5.72 3.24
C ILE A 226 -10.05 -6.48 3.12
N ARG A 227 -8.94 -5.77 3.17
CA ARG A 227 -7.59 -6.33 3.02
C ARG A 227 -6.74 -6.00 4.24
N ILE A 228 -6.09 -7.03 4.80
CA ILE A 228 -5.23 -6.91 5.98
C ILE A 228 -3.83 -7.39 5.64
N GLY A 229 -2.88 -6.45 5.59
CA GLY A 229 -1.47 -6.77 5.47
C GLY A 229 -0.81 -6.87 6.84
N HIS A 230 0.11 -7.81 7.04
CA HIS A 230 0.84 -7.95 8.30
C HIS A 230 2.33 -8.17 8.07
N CYS A 231 3.17 -7.62 8.94
CA CYS A 231 4.59 -7.94 9.02
C CYS A 231 4.83 -8.89 10.21
N ARG A 232 5.00 -10.18 9.92
CA ARG A 232 5.23 -11.25 10.92
C ARG A 232 4.22 -11.27 12.08
N ASN A 233 2.95 -10.98 11.79
CA ASN A 233 1.88 -10.91 12.78
C ASN A 233 0.60 -11.62 12.32
N ALA A 234 0.75 -12.80 11.73
CA ALA A 234 -0.35 -13.58 11.16
C ALA A 234 -1.44 -13.92 12.20
N ALA A 235 -1.06 -14.24 13.43
CA ALA A 235 -2.01 -14.58 14.49
C ALA A 235 -2.97 -13.42 14.78
N PHE A 236 -2.45 -12.21 15.00
CA PHE A 236 -3.28 -11.03 15.21
C PHE A 236 -4.13 -10.70 13.96
N ALA A 237 -3.57 -10.83 12.75
CA ALA A 237 -4.31 -10.60 11.52
C ALA A 237 -5.50 -11.55 11.38
N LEU A 238 -5.35 -12.83 11.71
CA LEU A 238 -6.44 -13.83 11.69
C LEU A 238 -7.52 -13.55 12.74
N GLU A 239 -7.11 -13.18 13.96
CA GLU A 239 -8.06 -12.74 15.00
C GLU A 239 -8.84 -11.52 14.53
N LEU A 240 -8.16 -10.52 13.96
CA LEU A 240 -8.79 -9.31 13.42
C LEU A 240 -9.77 -9.66 12.28
N CYS A 241 -9.40 -10.57 11.37
CA CYS A 241 -10.33 -11.07 10.34
C CYS A 241 -11.61 -11.64 10.94
N THR A 242 -11.49 -12.41 12.02
CA THR A 242 -12.65 -13.02 12.72
C THR A 242 -13.56 -11.95 13.31
N GLU A 243 -12.99 -10.96 14.00
CA GLU A 243 -13.74 -9.86 14.60
C GLU A 243 -14.40 -8.97 13.54
N ILE A 244 -13.72 -8.70 12.42
CA ILE A 244 -14.29 -7.93 11.29
C ILE A 244 -15.49 -8.68 10.70
N ARG A 245 -15.37 -9.99 10.41
CA ARG A 245 -16.50 -10.79 9.90
C ARG A 245 -17.67 -10.83 10.86
N ARG A 246 -17.40 -10.88 12.16
CA ARG A 246 -18.46 -10.81 13.19
C ARG A 246 -19.15 -9.44 13.20
N ARG A 247 -18.41 -8.36 13.02
CA ARG A 247 -18.93 -6.99 13.06
C ARG A 247 -19.61 -6.57 11.75
N PHE A 248 -19.12 -7.08 10.62
CA PHE A 248 -19.62 -6.80 9.27
C PHE A 248 -19.95 -8.11 8.55
N PRO A 249 -21.14 -8.69 8.80
CA PRO A 249 -21.54 -9.93 8.14
C PRO A 249 -21.54 -9.79 6.62
N GLY A 250 -20.97 -10.77 5.93
CA GLY A 250 -20.82 -10.74 4.45
C GLY A 250 -19.59 -9.98 3.94
N ALA A 251 -18.74 -9.43 4.82
CA ALA A 251 -17.47 -8.85 4.39
C ALA A 251 -16.52 -9.92 3.81
N GLU A 252 -15.95 -9.63 2.65
CA GLU A 252 -14.85 -10.40 2.06
C GLU A 252 -13.53 -9.96 2.67
N VAL A 253 -13.07 -10.64 3.70
CA VAL A 253 -11.85 -10.29 4.43
C VAL A 253 -10.72 -11.23 4.03
N LYS A 254 -9.62 -10.69 3.51
CA LYS A 254 -8.37 -11.42 3.21
C LYS A 254 -7.23 -10.84 4.04
N SER A 255 -6.38 -11.73 4.58
CA SER A 255 -5.12 -11.34 5.21
C SER A 255 -3.94 -11.97 4.50
N TYR A 256 -2.82 -11.24 4.45
CA TYR A 256 -1.60 -11.68 3.78
C TYR A 256 -0.35 -11.03 4.39
N PRO A 257 0.82 -11.66 4.25
CA PRO A 257 2.07 -11.01 4.64
C PRO A 257 2.36 -9.83 3.71
N LEU A 258 2.71 -8.67 4.28
CA LEU A 258 3.17 -7.50 3.56
C LEU A 258 4.45 -7.82 2.78
N ARG A 259 4.65 -7.16 1.64
CA ARG A 259 5.88 -7.25 0.86
C ARG A 259 6.96 -6.29 1.37
N GLY A 260 8.04 -6.14 0.60
CA GLY A 260 9.27 -5.50 1.04
C GLY A 260 9.10 -4.11 1.62
N LEU A 261 8.54 -3.17 0.85
CA LEU A 261 8.41 -1.78 1.31
C LEU A 261 7.46 -1.64 2.50
N CYS A 262 6.28 -2.26 2.41
CA CYS A 262 5.29 -2.18 3.47
C CYS A 262 5.78 -2.88 4.74
N SER A 263 6.46 -4.03 4.65
CA SER A 263 7.10 -4.68 5.79
C SER A 263 8.20 -3.84 6.42
N TYR A 264 8.98 -3.12 5.60
CA TYR A 264 10.03 -2.22 6.09
C TYR A 264 9.47 -1.11 6.98
N TYR A 265 8.37 -0.48 6.57
CA TYR A 265 7.76 0.62 7.33
C TYR A 265 6.79 0.17 8.41
N ALA A 266 6.09 -0.95 8.22
CA ALA A 266 5.23 -1.53 9.25
C ALA A 266 6.04 -2.17 10.38
N GLU A 267 7.27 -2.57 10.12
CA GLU A 267 8.17 -3.26 11.03
C GLU A 267 7.55 -4.54 11.62
N HIS A 268 8.30 -5.28 12.41
CA HIS A 268 7.80 -6.50 13.04
C HIS A 268 6.57 -6.21 13.92
N GLY A 269 5.52 -6.99 13.77
CA GLY A 269 4.27 -6.84 14.53
C GLY A 269 3.27 -5.88 13.91
N GLY A 270 3.67 -5.15 12.83
CA GLY A 270 2.82 -4.18 12.17
C GLY A 270 1.64 -4.79 11.42
N ILE A 271 0.53 -4.05 11.40
CA ILE A 271 -0.72 -4.37 10.68
C ILE A 271 -1.10 -3.14 9.85
N MET A 272 -1.54 -3.38 8.62
CA MET A 272 -2.17 -2.40 7.74
C MET A 272 -3.53 -2.94 7.30
N LEU A 273 -4.54 -2.10 7.24
CA LEU A 273 -5.92 -2.48 7.00
C LEU A 273 -6.57 -1.53 5.99
N GLY A 274 -6.85 -2.03 4.78
CA GLY A 274 -7.57 -1.31 3.72
C GLY A 274 -9.03 -1.75 3.64
N PHE A 275 -9.96 -0.80 3.47
CA PHE A 275 -11.38 -1.04 3.28
C PHE A 275 -12.06 0.13 2.56
N ALA A 276 -13.32 -0.05 2.14
CA ALA A 276 -14.15 1.01 1.60
C ALA A 276 -15.36 1.30 2.50
N SER A 277 -15.82 2.57 2.47
CA SER A 277 -17.05 3.05 3.12
C SER A 277 -18.28 2.95 2.20
#